data_ad95b8a998cdb14ca8cdaa2bc8b5173f
#
_entry.id   ad95b8a998cdb14ca8cdaa2bc8b5173f
#
_cell.length_a   1.000
_cell.length_b   1.000
_cell.length_c   1.000
_cell.angle_alpha   90.00
_cell.angle_beta   90.00
_cell.angle_gamma   90.00
#
_symmetry.space_group_name_H-M   'P 1'
#
loop_
_entity.id
_entity.type
_entity.pdbx_description
1 polymer ?
#
loop_
_entity_poly.entity_id
_entity_poly.type
_entity_poly.pdbx_seq_one_letter_code
_entity_poly.pdbx_strand_id
1 'polypeptide(L)'
;MFFKLLRDAFKVKQVRSKILFTIFIILVFRIGTTITVPGVNAKILNNLQDVSFLNMLSLVSGNAMRNFSVFALGVSPYITASIVVQLLQMDLLPKFVEWGKQGEVGRRKLNQATRYISLVLAFVQSIGITATFHTLSQAKLVATPNTKTYLLIGAILTTGSMIVTWLGEQITDKGYGNGVSMIIFAGIVSSIPEMIKEIYENAFVNVRSGQMTNSLIFVGVLILAVLVIVYFTTFVEQAQYKIPIQYTKIAQGAPSSSYLPLKVNPAGVIPVIFASSITAAPAAIFQVISAMGYNAGWVRTAQAMLATNTPTGVAMYALLIILFTFFYTFVQINPEKTAENLQKSGAYIPGVRPGKGTEEFMSRLLRRLASVGSVFLGFITIIPILARDLFGLTDAVALGGTSLLIIISTGIEGMKQLEGYLLKRKYVGFMDTTTE
;
A
#
# COMPACT_ATOMS: atom_id res chain seq x y z
N MET A 1 -4.34 17.25 -19.62
CA MET A 1 -5.11 17.57 -18.42
C MET A 1 -4.19 17.62 -17.18
N PHE A 2 -3.40 16.60 -16.90
CA PHE A 2 -2.48 16.50 -15.76
C PHE A 2 -1.50 17.68 -15.61
N PHE A 3 -0.75 18.03 -16.66
CA PHE A 3 0.20 19.16 -16.62
C PHE A 3 -0.47 20.52 -16.38
N LYS A 4 -1.69 20.71 -16.88
CA LYS A 4 -2.47 21.93 -16.62
C LYS A 4 -2.88 21.99 -15.15
N LEU A 5 -3.33 20.88 -14.58
CA LEU A 5 -3.74 20.76 -13.18
C LEU A 5 -2.55 21.00 -12.23
N LEU A 6 -1.38 20.42 -12.52
CA LEU A 6 -0.15 20.68 -11.77
C LEU A 6 0.24 22.15 -11.85
N ARG A 7 0.27 22.75 -13.05
CA ARG A 7 0.58 24.18 -13.22
C ARG A 7 -0.35 25.07 -12.42
N ASP A 8 -1.65 24.78 -12.43
CA ASP A 8 -2.65 25.54 -11.70
C ASP A 8 -2.53 25.31 -10.17
N ALA A 9 -2.16 24.10 -9.73
CA ALA A 9 -1.85 23.80 -8.32
C ALA A 9 -0.65 24.60 -7.81
N PHE A 10 0.41 24.73 -8.62
CA PHE A 10 1.60 25.52 -8.25
C PHE A 10 1.34 27.02 -8.16
N LYS A 11 0.34 27.56 -8.87
CA LYS A 11 -0.06 28.98 -8.76
C LYS A 11 -0.72 29.28 -7.41
N VAL A 12 -1.31 28.30 -6.75
CA VAL A 12 -1.99 28.47 -5.47
C VAL A 12 -1.01 28.29 -4.32
N LYS A 13 -0.68 29.36 -3.57
CA LYS A 13 0.31 29.36 -2.48
C LYS A 13 0.10 28.25 -1.46
N GLN A 14 -1.13 28.01 -1.03
CA GLN A 14 -1.45 26.97 -0.04
C GLN A 14 -1.20 25.55 -0.59
N VAL A 15 -1.60 25.28 -1.84
CA VAL A 15 -1.41 23.96 -2.47
C VAL A 15 0.07 23.72 -2.78
N ARG A 16 0.76 24.76 -3.28
CA ARG A 16 2.20 24.73 -3.52
C ARG A 16 2.98 24.40 -2.24
N SER A 17 2.64 25.04 -1.11
CA SER A 17 3.28 24.75 0.18
C SER A 17 3.11 23.31 0.60
N LYS A 18 1.92 22.72 0.44
CA LYS A 18 1.65 21.31 0.74
C LYS A 18 2.44 20.34 -0.15
N ILE A 19 2.51 20.64 -1.45
CA ILE A 19 3.30 19.81 -2.40
C ILE A 19 4.78 19.88 -2.05
N LEU A 20 5.34 21.08 -1.85
CA LEU A 20 6.74 21.26 -1.49
C LEU A 20 7.08 20.59 -0.16
N PHE A 21 6.20 20.68 0.84
CA PHE A 21 6.37 19.98 2.11
C PHE A 21 6.41 18.46 1.93
N THR A 22 5.50 17.90 1.12
CA THR A 22 5.51 16.45 0.82
C THR A 22 6.80 16.03 0.12
N ILE A 23 7.26 16.78 -0.89
CA ILE A 23 8.51 16.50 -1.58
C ILE A 23 9.69 16.58 -0.60
N PHE A 24 9.72 17.57 0.29
CA PHE A 24 10.75 17.71 1.30
C PHE A 24 10.82 16.49 2.24
N ILE A 25 9.67 16.03 2.74
CA ILE A 25 9.62 14.83 3.60
C ILE A 25 10.07 13.57 2.83
N ILE A 26 9.70 13.43 1.55
CA ILE A 26 10.16 12.31 0.71
C ILE A 26 11.68 12.36 0.54
N LEU A 27 12.28 13.54 0.35
CA LEU A 27 13.73 13.69 0.29
C LEU A 27 14.41 13.29 1.61
N VAL A 28 13.86 13.72 2.76
CA VAL A 28 14.36 13.29 4.07
C VAL A 28 14.29 11.77 4.23
N PHE A 29 13.15 11.18 3.84
CA PHE A 29 13.01 9.71 3.83
C PHE A 29 14.07 9.07 2.92
N ARG A 30 14.31 9.60 1.74
CA ARG A 30 15.29 9.05 0.80
C ARG A 30 16.73 9.13 1.33
N ILE A 31 17.11 10.22 1.97
CA ILE A 31 18.41 10.33 2.65
C ILE A 31 18.54 9.27 3.74
N GLY A 32 17.50 9.07 4.55
CA GLY A 32 17.52 8.05 5.61
C GLY A 32 17.65 6.61 5.08
N THR A 33 17.18 6.31 3.86
CA THR A 33 17.34 4.97 3.25
C THR A 33 18.78 4.67 2.82
N THR A 34 19.67 5.63 2.77
CA THR A 34 21.10 5.45 2.43
C THR A 34 21.99 5.27 3.68
N ILE A 35 21.49 5.61 4.87
CA ILE A 35 22.25 5.51 6.12
C ILE A 35 22.21 4.07 6.61
N THR A 36 23.32 3.35 6.50
CA THR A 36 23.43 1.96 6.97
C THR A 36 23.47 1.86 8.49
N VAL A 37 22.91 0.77 9.02
CA VAL A 37 22.96 0.49 10.47
C VAL A 37 24.41 0.20 10.89
N PRO A 38 24.94 0.86 11.94
CA PRO A 38 26.29 0.62 12.43
C PRO A 38 26.46 -0.84 12.90
N GLY A 39 27.65 -1.41 12.62
CA GLY A 39 27.97 -2.80 12.96
C GLY A 39 27.46 -3.85 11.96
N VAL A 40 26.88 -3.44 10.83
CA VAL A 40 26.37 -4.32 9.78
C VAL A 40 27.16 -4.12 8.48
N ASN A 41 27.56 -5.22 7.84
CA ASN A 41 28.22 -5.19 6.54
C ASN A 41 27.17 -5.36 5.42
N ALA A 42 26.54 -4.26 5.02
CA ALA A 42 25.49 -4.26 4.01
C ALA A 42 25.95 -4.73 2.62
N LYS A 43 27.25 -4.63 2.29
CA LYS A 43 27.78 -5.07 0.98
C LYS A 43 27.54 -6.57 0.72
N ILE A 44 27.40 -7.36 1.75
CA ILE A 44 27.17 -8.80 1.65
C ILE A 44 25.74 -9.09 1.16
N LEU A 45 24.78 -8.21 1.43
CA LEU A 45 23.40 -8.36 0.97
C LEU A 45 23.27 -8.24 -0.54
N ASN A 46 24.16 -7.53 -1.21
CA ASN A 46 24.18 -7.45 -2.67
C ASN A 46 24.45 -8.81 -3.34
N ASN A 47 25.08 -9.74 -2.62
CA ASN A 47 25.34 -11.10 -3.11
C ASN A 47 24.14 -12.04 -2.88
N LEU A 48 23.10 -11.59 -2.17
CA LEU A 48 21.88 -12.35 -1.87
C LEU A 48 20.71 -11.93 -2.77
N GLN A 49 20.99 -11.50 -3.99
CA GLN A 49 19.98 -10.98 -4.94
C GLN A 49 18.89 -11.99 -5.32
N ASP A 50 19.20 -13.29 -5.22
CA ASP A 50 18.26 -14.37 -5.58
C ASP A 50 17.22 -14.72 -4.49
N VAL A 51 17.21 -13.99 -3.36
CA VAL A 51 16.25 -14.25 -2.29
C VAL A 51 14.98 -13.44 -2.52
N SER A 52 13.94 -14.09 -3.05
CA SER A 52 12.62 -13.47 -3.35
C SER A 52 12.03 -12.67 -2.18
N PHE A 53 12.25 -13.11 -0.94
CA PHE A 53 11.82 -12.41 0.27
C PHE A 53 12.51 -11.05 0.44
N LEU A 54 13.81 -10.96 0.15
CA LEU A 54 14.60 -9.73 0.21
C LEU A 54 14.11 -8.73 -0.84
N ASN A 55 13.81 -9.20 -2.03
CA ASN A 55 13.27 -8.40 -3.11
C ASN A 55 11.90 -7.84 -2.76
N MET A 56 11.01 -8.65 -2.17
CA MET A 56 9.68 -8.21 -1.75
C MET A 56 9.74 -7.11 -0.65
N LEU A 57 10.59 -7.28 0.36
CA LEU A 57 10.78 -6.27 1.40
C LEU A 57 11.44 -5.00 0.86
N SER A 58 12.39 -5.13 -0.07
CA SER A 58 13.09 -3.98 -0.65
C SER A 58 12.17 -3.08 -1.47
N LEU A 59 11.15 -3.63 -2.12
CA LEU A 59 10.16 -2.85 -2.86
C LEU A 59 9.34 -1.93 -1.96
N VAL A 60 8.83 -2.46 -0.84
CA VAL A 60 8.02 -1.67 0.10
C VAL A 60 8.87 -0.64 0.84
N SER A 61 10.15 -0.95 1.10
CA SER A 61 11.09 -0.06 1.79
C SER A 61 11.93 0.83 0.87
N GLY A 62 11.77 0.74 -0.45
CA GLY A 62 12.50 1.55 -1.44
C GLY A 62 14.00 1.32 -1.41
N ASN A 63 14.45 0.07 -1.51
CA ASN A 63 15.84 -0.38 -1.42
C ASN A 63 16.54 -0.13 -0.06
N ALA A 64 15.81 0.40 0.93
CA ALA A 64 16.35 0.60 2.27
C ALA A 64 16.82 -0.72 2.90
N MET A 65 16.19 -1.83 2.54
CA MET A 65 16.51 -3.17 3.01
C MET A 65 17.81 -3.71 2.38
N ARG A 66 18.05 -3.47 1.10
CA ARG A 66 19.32 -3.87 0.43
C ARG A 66 20.53 -3.19 1.06
N ASN A 67 20.37 -1.93 1.48
CA ASN A 67 21.41 -1.18 2.17
C ASN A 67 21.45 -1.47 3.68
N PHE A 68 20.55 -2.31 4.19
CA PHE A 68 20.34 -2.51 5.64
C PHE A 68 20.34 -1.17 6.38
N SER A 69 19.57 -0.22 5.86
CA SER A 69 19.55 1.13 6.38
C SER A 69 18.72 1.23 7.67
N VAL A 70 18.85 2.36 8.37
CA VAL A 70 18.04 2.67 9.55
C VAL A 70 16.54 2.58 9.23
N PHE A 71 16.13 2.86 8.00
CA PHE A 71 14.73 2.79 7.53
C PHE A 71 14.37 1.48 6.83
N ALA A 72 15.16 0.40 7.03
CA ALA A 72 14.99 -0.88 6.33
C ALA A 72 13.60 -1.50 6.53
N LEU A 73 13.00 -1.40 7.73
CA LEU A 73 11.64 -1.87 8.00
C LEU A 73 10.54 -1.02 7.33
N GLY A 74 10.87 0.22 6.98
CA GLY A 74 9.91 1.16 6.41
C GLY A 74 8.66 1.34 7.27
N VAL A 75 7.48 1.40 6.62
CA VAL A 75 6.15 1.52 7.26
C VAL A 75 5.47 0.17 7.49
N SER A 76 6.10 -0.96 7.14
CA SER A 76 5.48 -2.30 7.21
C SER A 76 4.92 -2.66 8.60
N PRO A 77 5.64 -2.44 9.72
CA PRO A 77 5.11 -2.74 11.06
C PRO A 77 3.85 -1.92 11.40
N TYR A 78 3.81 -0.67 10.95
CA TYR A 78 2.66 0.21 11.17
C TYR A 78 1.44 -0.26 10.37
N ILE A 79 1.64 -0.70 9.13
CA ILE A 79 0.55 -1.25 8.30
C ILE A 79 -0.03 -2.49 8.98
N THR A 80 0.82 -3.43 9.41
CA THR A 80 0.38 -4.63 10.13
C THR A 80 -0.38 -4.29 11.41
N ALA A 81 0.13 -3.33 12.22
CA ALA A 81 -0.54 -2.85 13.42
C ALA A 81 -1.91 -2.21 13.11
N SER A 82 -1.99 -1.43 12.04
CA SER A 82 -3.24 -0.81 11.58
C SER A 82 -4.31 -1.85 11.22
N ILE A 83 -3.89 -2.93 10.55
CA ILE A 83 -4.77 -4.07 10.23
C ILE A 83 -5.30 -4.70 11.51
N VAL A 84 -4.40 -5.02 12.46
CA VAL A 84 -4.77 -5.62 13.74
C VAL A 84 -5.79 -4.74 14.48
N VAL A 85 -5.55 -3.43 14.56
CA VAL A 85 -6.47 -2.50 15.21
C VAL A 85 -7.82 -2.43 14.49
N GLN A 86 -7.83 -2.43 13.16
CA GLN A 86 -9.08 -2.44 12.37
C GLN A 86 -9.87 -3.73 12.59
N LEU A 87 -9.20 -4.89 12.64
CA LEU A 87 -9.85 -6.17 12.99
C LEU A 87 -10.42 -6.16 14.40
N LEU A 88 -9.70 -5.59 15.38
CA LEU A 88 -10.17 -5.48 16.77
C LEU A 88 -11.39 -4.56 16.91
N GLN A 89 -11.57 -3.61 16.00
CA GLN A 89 -12.76 -2.74 15.97
C GLN A 89 -14.03 -3.47 15.48
N MET A 90 -13.92 -4.63 14.83
CA MET A 90 -15.04 -5.40 14.31
C MET A 90 -15.52 -6.43 15.34
N ASP A 91 -16.12 -5.92 16.42
CA ASP A 91 -16.78 -6.70 17.48
C ASP A 91 -15.90 -7.73 18.24
N LEU A 92 -14.56 -7.72 18.01
CA LEU A 92 -13.66 -8.60 18.76
C LEU A 92 -13.38 -8.07 20.17
N LEU A 93 -13.15 -6.76 20.33
CA LEU A 93 -12.89 -6.13 21.63
C LEU A 93 -13.83 -4.95 21.85
N PRO A 94 -14.72 -5.00 22.88
CA PRO A 94 -15.71 -3.96 23.14
C PRO A 94 -15.14 -2.55 23.25
N LYS A 95 -13.95 -2.39 23.87
CA LYS A 95 -13.25 -1.10 24.01
C LYS A 95 -12.88 -0.48 22.66
N PHE A 96 -12.42 -1.28 21.69
CA PHE A 96 -12.05 -0.78 20.36
C PHE A 96 -13.29 -0.41 19.53
N VAL A 97 -14.37 -1.14 19.71
CA VAL A 97 -15.69 -0.83 19.11
C VAL A 97 -16.23 0.50 19.64
N GLU A 98 -16.19 0.70 20.97
CA GLU A 98 -16.59 1.97 21.59
C GLU A 98 -15.75 3.15 21.08
N TRP A 99 -14.42 3.00 20.99
CA TRP A 99 -13.55 4.04 20.42
C TRP A 99 -13.91 4.34 18.96
N GLY A 100 -14.26 3.34 18.17
CA GLY A 100 -14.74 3.53 16.79
C GLY A 100 -16.02 4.37 16.68
N LYS A 101 -16.87 4.35 17.74
CA LYS A 101 -18.12 5.13 17.82
C LYS A 101 -17.93 6.55 18.39
N GLN A 102 -16.81 6.83 19.11
CA GLN A 102 -16.54 8.11 19.79
C GLN A 102 -16.06 9.25 18.86
N GLY A 103 -16.10 9.08 17.53
CA GLY A 103 -15.70 10.11 16.58
C GLY A 103 -14.21 10.46 16.67
N GLU A 104 -13.84 11.75 16.70
CA GLU A 104 -12.43 12.19 16.69
C GLU A 104 -11.62 11.77 17.92
N VAL A 105 -12.24 11.79 19.10
CA VAL A 105 -11.57 11.40 20.35
C VAL A 105 -11.20 9.91 20.32
N GLY A 106 -12.14 9.08 19.88
CA GLY A 106 -11.91 7.65 19.73
C GLY A 106 -10.85 7.35 18.66
N ARG A 107 -10.88 8.07 17.55
CA ARG A 107 -9.88 7.95 16.47
C ARG A 107 -8.45 8.23 16.95
N ARG A 108 -8.27 9.23 17.81
CA ARG A 108 -6.97 9.50 18.45
C ARG A 108 -6.48 8.34 19.30
N LYS A 109 -7.38 7.73 20.12
CA LYS A 109 -7.04 6.54 20.93
C LYS A 109 -6.67 5.34 20.06
N LEU A 110 -7.38 5.11 18.97
CA LEU A 110 -7.08 4.04 18.01
C LEU A 110 -5.72 4.25 17.34
N ASN A 111 -5.41 5.47 16.93
CA ASN A 111 -4.09 5.80 16.37
C ASN A 111 -2.97 5.60 17.40
N GLN A 112 -3.18 5.94 18.67
CA GLN A 112 -2.21 5.65 19.74
C GLN A 112 -2.01 4.15 19.92
N ALA A 113 -3.09 3.36 19.99
CA ALA A 113 -3.01 1.90 20.08
C ALA A 113 -2.22 1.31 18.88
N THR A 114 -2.49 1.80 17.66
CA THR A 114 -1.76 1.39 16.46
C THR A 114 -0.27 1.67 16.60
N ARG A 115 0.13 2.84 17.12
CA ARG A 115 1.56 3.18 17.33
C ARG A 115 2.21 2.27 18.35
N TYR A 116 1.57 1.94 19.46
CA TYR A 116 2.14 1.03 20.46
C TYR A 116 2.29 -0.39 19.91
N ILE A 117 1.27 -0.91 19.22
CA ILE A 117 1.34 -2.23 18.60
C ILE A 117 2.43 -2.24 17.50
N SER A 118 2.54 -1.18 16.70
CA SER A 118 3.56 -1.09 15.66
C SER A 118 4.97 -1.05 16.23
N LEU A 119 5.20 -0.43 17.39
CA LEU A 119 6.49 -0.42 18.07
C LEU A 119 6.91 -1.83 18.49
N VAL A 120 5.99 -2.59 19.10
CA VAL A 120 6.27 -3.98 19.51
C VAL A 120 6.54 -4.86 18.30
N LEU A 121 5.70 -4.75 17.25
CA LEU A 121 5.88 -5.51 16.02
C LEU A 121 7.18 -5.14 15.31
N ALA A 122 7.54 -3.86 15.23
CA ALA A 122 8.78 -3.39 14.64
C ALA A 122 10.00 -3.99 15.37
N PHE A 123 9.97 -4.05 16.70
CA PHE A 123 11.05 -4.61 17.48
C PHE A 123 11.21 -6.12 17.24
N VAL A 124 10.12 -6.87 17.26
CA VAL A 124 10.15 -8.31 16.96
C VAL A 124 10.63 -8.58 15.54
N GLN A 125 10.07 -7.85 14.55
CA GLN A 125 10.46 -8.01 13.15
C GLN A 125 11.91 -7.63 12.90
N SER A 126 12.43 -6.57 13.55
CA SER A 126 13.82 -6.13 13.38
C SER A 126 14.82 -7.17 13.82
N ILE A 127 14.59 -7.81 14.97
CA ILE A 127 15.44 -8.91 15.45
C ILE A 127 15.33 -10.11 14.51
N GLY A 128 14.10 -10.46 14.12
CA GLY A 128 13.83 -11.56 13.22
C GLY A 128 14.55 -11.42 11.88
N ILE A 129 14.41 -10.27 11.23
CA ILE A 129 15.04 -9.97 9.94
C ILE A 129 16.56 -9.96 10.08
N THR A 130 17.11 -9.35 11.12
CA THR A 130 18.56 -9.31 11.35
C THR A 130 19.13 -10.72 11.52
N ALA A 131 18.49 -11.58 12.32
CA ALA A 131 18.88 -12.97 12.51
C ALA A 131 18.81 -13.77 11.20
N THR A 132 17.72 -13.61 10.44
CA THR A 132 17.53 -14.29 9.15
C THR A 132 18.64 -13.94 8.17
N PHE A 133 18.92 -12.65 7.98
CA PHE A 133 19.96 -12.22 7.04
C PHE A 133 21.37 -12.56 7.52
N HIS A 134 21.62 -12.55 8.83
CA HIS A 134 22.88 -13.02 9.36
C HIS A 134 23.12 -14.49 9.00
N THR A 135 22.11 -15.33 9.13
CA THR A 135 22.19 -16.76 8.79
C THR A 135 22.31 -16.98 7.28
N LEU A 136 21.51 -16.29 6.46
CA LEU A 136 21.58 -16.38 5.01
C LEU A 136 22.92 -15.89 4.44
N SER A 137 23.57 -14.91 5.10
CA SER A 137 24.90 -14.41 4.74
C SER A 137 26.05 -15.27 5.25
N GLN A 138 25.81 -16.52 5.65
CA GLN A 138 26.80 -17.40 6.27
C GLN A 138 27.50 -16.76 7.47
N ALA A 139 26.72 -16.12 8.33
CA ALA A 139 27.16 -15.45 9.55
C ALA A 139 28.13 -14.26 9.34
N LYS A 140 28.10 -13.61 8.17
CA LYS A 140 29.00 -12.48 7.83
C LYS A 140 28.33 -11.10 7.94
N LEU A 141 26.99 -11.03 8.11
CA LEU A 141 26.28 -9.76 8.13
C LEU A 141 26.63 -8.90 9.35
N VAL A 142 26.62 -9.49 10.53
CA VAL A 142 26.91 -8.81 11.81
C VAL A 142 28.36 -9.07 12.20
N ALA A 143 29.14 -8.01 12.40
CA ALA A 143 30.57 -8.11 12.69
C ALA A 143 30.86 -8.87 14.02
N THR A 144 30.05 -8.65 15.04
CA THR A 144 30.14 -9.31 16.36
C THR A 144 28.77 -9.84 16.75
N PRO A 145 28.46 -11.14 16.52
CA PRO A 145 27.13 -11.71 16.78
C PRO A 145 26.93 -11.94 18.28
N ASN A 146 26.64 -10.91 19.04
CA ASN A 146 26.28 -10.92 20.44
C ASN A 146 24.82 -10.53 20.64
N THR A 147 24.18 -11.04 21.70
CA THR A 147 22.79 -10.65 22.05
C THR A 147 22.66 -9.14 22.19
N LYS A 148 23.67 -8.45 22.75
CA LYS A 148 23.67 -6.99 22.84
C LYS A 148 23.65 -6.31 21.47
N THR A 149 24.38 -6.83 20.50
CA THR A 149 24.42 -6.28 19.12
C THR A 149 23.09 -6.47 18.42
N TYR A 150 22.43 -7.63 18.56
CA TYR A 150 21.09 -7.84 18.00
C TYR A 150 20.04 -6.91 18.62
N LEU A 151 20.08 -6.71 19.93
CA LEU A 151 19.19 -5.77 20.63
C LEU A 151 19.43 -4.33 20.18
N LEU A 152 20.69 -3.94 20.00
CA LEU A 152 21.04 -2.59 19.52
C LEU A 152 20.58 -2.37 18.08
N ILE A 153 20.86 -3.31 17.17
CA ILE A 153 20.36 -3.26 15.77
C ILE A 153 18.83 -3.22 15.78
N GLY A 154 18.19 -4.07 16.59
CA GLY A 154 16.76 -4.10 16.78
C GLY A 154 16.18 -2.76 17.22
N ALA A 155 16.79 -2.10 18.19
CA ALA A 155 16.38 -0.78 18.66
C ALA A 155 16.55 0.31 17.58
N ILE A 156 17.67 0.29 16.82
CA ILE A 156 17.93 1.24 15.75
C ILE A 156 16.86 1.10 14.62
N LEU A 157 16.61 -0.12 14.15
CA LEU A 157 15.63 -0.39 13.10
C LEU A 157 14.21 -0.04 13.55
N THR A 158 13.87 -0.32 14.81
CA THR A 158 12.57 0.05 15.40
C THR A 158 12.41 1.55 15.44
N THR A 159 13.41 2.27 15.92
CA THR A 159 13.42 3.74 15.94
C THR A 159 13.28 4.30 14.53
N GLY A 160 14.01 3.73 13.56
CA GLY A 160 13.90 4.10 12.16
C GLY A 160 12.48 3.94 11.61
N SER A 161 11.84 2.79 11.87
CA SER A 161 10.45 2.55 11.45
C SER A 161 9.47 3.54 12.10
N MET A 162 9.66 3.88 13.39
CA MET A 162 8.84 4.90 14.05
C MET A 162 9.02 6.29 13.44
N ILE A 163 10.26 6.66 13.07
CA ILE A 163 10.53 7.92 12.37
C ILE A 163 9.85 7.94 11.01
N VAL A 164 9.94 6.86 10.23
CA VAL A 164 9.27 6.77 8.91
C VAL A 164 7.76 6.87 9.05
N THR A 165 7.18 6.22 10.06
CA THR A 165 5.74 6.33 10.36
C THR A 165 5.37 7.78 10.71
N TRP A 166 6.16 8.44 11.56
CA TRP A 166 5.94 9.84 11.91
C TRP A 166 6.06 10.77 10.69
N LEU A 167 7.03 10.54 9.80
CA LEU A 167 7.13 11.27 8.52
C LEU A 167 5.87 11.09 7.67
N GLY A 168 5.31 9.88 7.61
CA GLY A 168 4.04 9.61 6.94
C GLY A 168 2.88 10.39 7.56
N GLU A 169 2.78 10.42 8.88
CA GLU A 169 1.76 11.21 9.58
C GLU A 169 1.91 12.72 9.29
N GLN A 170 3.14 13.25 9.26
CA GLN A 170 3.37 14.66 8.90
C GLN A 170 2.91 14.99 7.47
N ILE A 171 3.11 14.06 6.51
CA ILE A 171 2.57 14.24 5.15
C ILE A 171 1.04 14.27 5.19
N THR A 172 0.40 13.37 5.94
CA THR A 172 -1.07 13.31 6.04
C THR A 172 -1.64 14.59 6.64
N ASP A 173 -1.01 15.13 7.68
CA ASP A 173 -1.52 16.30 8.42
C ASP A 173 -1.23 17.63 7.69
N LYS A 174 0.00 17.83 7.23
CA LYS A 174 0.47 19.11 6.68
C LYS A 174 0.75 19.10 5.18
N GLY A 175 0.90 17.93 4.61
CA GLY A 175 1.23 17.74 3.21
C GLY A 175 0.00 17.50 2.34
N TYR A 176 0.17 16.63 1.38
CA TYR A 176 -0.77 16.27 0.35
C TYR A 176 -0.81 14.74 0.21
N GLY A 177 -2.01 14.17 0.17
CA GLY A 177 -2.22 12.74 0.04
C GLY A 177 -2.22 11.98 1.37
N ASN A 178 -2.36 10.66 1.29
CA ASN A 178 -2.13 9.75 2.40
C ASN A 178 -0.62 9.56 2.56
N GLY A 179 -0.05 9.98 3.69
CA GLY A 179 1.40 10.01 3.88
C GLY A 179 2.05 8.63 3.85
N VAL A 180 1.40 7.60 4.41
CA VAL A 180 1.90 6.22 4.35
C VAL A 180 1.97 5.74 2.91
N SER A 181 0.89 5.95 2.13
CA SER A 181 0.86 5.59 0.71
C SER A 181 1.89 6.36 -0.11
N MET A 182 2.12 7.65 0.22
CA MET A 182 3.15 8.48 -0.43
C MET A 182 4.57 8.01 -0.15
N ILE A 183 4.86 7.53 1.06
CA ILE A 183 6.17 6.96 1.40
C ILE A 183 6.39 5.65 0.63
N ILE A 184 5.39 4.77 0.57
CA ILE A 184 5.46 3.54 -0.21
C ILE A 184 5.64 3.85 -1.70
N PHE A 185 4.86 4.78 -2.23
CA PHE A 185 5.00 5.28 -3.60
C PHE A 185 6.42 5.78 -3.89
N ALA A 186 6.98 6.62 -3.02
CA ALA A 186 8.34 7.13 -3.16
C ALA A 186 9.39 6.00 -3.11
N GLY A 187 9.18 5.01 -2.24
CA GLY A 187 9.99 3.80 -2.18
C GLY A 187 9.99 3.04 -3.49
N ILE A 188 8.82 2.73 -4.03
CA ILE A 188 8.67 1.98 -5.28
C ILE A 188 9.24 2.76 -6.47
N VAL A 189 8.93 4.05 -6.60
CA VAL A 189 9.46 4.89 -7.69
C VAL A 189 10.99 4.94 -7.66
N SER A 190 11.58 4.95 -6.48
CA SER A 190 13.04 4.96 -6.34
C SER A 190 13.72 3.64 -6.72
N SER A 191 13.01 2.53 -6.77
CA SER A 191 13.55 1.23 -7.23
C SER A 191 13.44 1.02 -8.74
N ILE A 192 12.60 1.82 -9.45
CA ILE A 192 12.41 1.69 -10.90
C ILE A 192 13.73 1.76 -11.69
N PRO A 193 14.68 2.69 -11.43
CA PRO A 193 15.92 2.74 -12.18
C PRO A 193 16.76 1.46 -12.07
N GLU A 194 16.80 0.82 -10.89
CA GLU A 194 17.49 -0.46 -10.69
C GLU A 194 16.77 -1.60 -11.41
N MET A 195 15.44 -1.64 -11.38
CA MET A 195 14.66 -2.62 -12.14
C MET A 195 14.92 -2.51 -13.64
N ILE A 196 14.96 -1.29 -14.17
CA ILE A 196 15.28 -1.05 -15.59
C ILE A 196 16.70 -1.52 -15.91
N LYS A 197 17.67 -1.23 -15.04
CA LYS A 197 19.05 -1.67 -15.19
C LYS A 197 19.15 -3.19 -15.20
N GLU A 198 18.51 -3.87 -14.27
CA GLU A 198 18.47 -5.34 -14.19
C GLU A 198 17.86 -5.97 -15.43
N ILE A 199 16.74 -5.43 -15.93
CA ILE A 199 16.11 -5.88 -17.18
C ILE A 199 17.07 -5.68 -18.36
N TYR A 200 17.77 -4.53 -18.43
CA TYR A 200 18.73 -4.23 -19.48
C TYR A 200 19.93 -5.18 -19.45
N GLU A 201 20.51 -5.43 -18.28
CA GLU A 201 21.64 -6.35 -18.12
C GLU A 201 21.26 -7.78 -18.50
N ASN A 202 20.08 -8.25 -18.09
CA ASN A 202 19.60 -9.59 -18.43
C ASN A 202 19.19 -9.74 -19.89
N ALA A 203 18.64 -8.69 -20.51
CA ALA A 203 18.15 -8.75 -21.89
C ALA A 203 19.24 -8.49 -22.94
N PHE A 204 20.28 -7.72 -22.63
CA PHE A 204 21.25 -7.26 -23.63
C PHE A 204 22.72 -7.55 -23.29
N VAL A 205 23.10 -7.59 -22.01
CA VAL A 205 24.51 -7.79 -21.61
C VAL A 205 24.85 -9.27 -21.45
N ASN A 206 23.96 -10.05 -20.81
CA ASN A 206 24.19 -11.47 -20.50
C ASN A 206 23.71 -12.43 -21.60
N VAL A 207 23.35 -11.92 -22.77
CA VAL A 207 22.79 -12.73 -23.87
C VAL A 207 23.89 -13.27 -24.78
N ARG A 208 23.86 -14.57 -25.09
CA ARG A 208 24.77 -15.21 -26.07
C ARG A 208 24.52 -14.66 -27.47
N SER A 209 25.61 -14.49 -28.21
CA SER A 209 25.59 -14.09 -29.64
C SER A 209 24.63 -14.96 -30.44
N GLY A 210 23.57 -14.39 -30.99
CA GLY A 210 22.51 -15.08 -31.77
C GLY A 210 21.11 -15.03 -31.13
N GLN A 211 20.95 -14.66 -29.87
CA GLN A 211 19.65 -14.54 -29.22
C GLN A 211 19.14 -13.09 -29.07
N MET A 212 19.86 -12.14 -29.65
CA MET A 212 19.54 -10.70 -29.49
C MET A 212 18.15 -10.33 -30.03
N THR A 213 17.67 -10.99 -31.08
CA THR A 213 16.33 -10.79 -31.64
C THR A 213 15.25 -11.23 -30.66
N ASN A 214 15.43 -12.39 -30.01
CA ASN A 214 14.50 -12.90 -29.01
C ASN A 214 14.44 -11.96 -27.78
N SER A 215 15.59 -11.43 -27.34
CA SER A 215 15.64 -10.47 -26.23
C SER A 215 14.93 -9.14 -26.56
N LEU A 216 15.06 -8.69 -27.79
CA LEU A 216 14.38 -7.46 -28.24
C LEU A 216 12.86 -7.64 -28.32
N ILE A 217 12.40 -8.79 -28.83
CA ILE A 217 10.98 -9.16 -28.82
C ILE A 217 10.47 -9.27 -27.38
N PHE A 218 11.25 -9.90 -26.51
CA PHE A 218 10.92 -10.04 -25.09
C PHE A 218 10.72 -8.69 -24.39
N VAL A 219 11.65 -7.75 -24.52
CA VAL A 219 11.55 -6.40 -23.96
C VAL A 219 10.36 -5.65 -24.56
N GLY A 220 10.10 -5.79 -25.86
CA GLY A 220 8.92 -5.22 -26.51
C GLY A 220 7.61 -5.72 -25.94
N VAL A 221 7.48 -7.05 -25.75
CA VAL A 221 6.31 -7.68 -25.13
C VAL A 221 6.13 -7.23 -23.68
N LEU A 222 7.23 -7.12 -22.93
CA LEU A 222 7.21 -6.67 -21.52
C LEU A 222 6.72 -5.22 -21.43
N ILE A 223 7.22 -4.31 -22.25
CA ILE A 223 6.75 -2.92 -22.30
C ILE A 223 5.27 -2.86 -22.66
N LEU A 224 4.83 -3.63 -23.65
CA LEU A 224 3.43 -3.70 -24.05
C LEU A 224 2.57 -4.20 -22.88
N ALA A 225 2.99 -5.25 -22.18
CA ALA A 225 2.28 -5.80 -21.02
C ALA A 225 2.15 -4.76 -19.90
N VAL A 226 3.22 -4.03 -19.58
CA VAL A 226 3.19 -2.94 -18.60
C VAL A 226 2.20 -1.85 -19.01
N LEU A 227 2.21 -1.42 -20.27
CA LEU A 227 1.28 -0.41 -20.78
C LEU A 227 -0.18 -0.87 -20.68
N VAL A 228 -0.47 -2.14 -21.03
CA VAL A 228 -1.81 -2.73 -20.90
C VAL A 228 -2.25 -2.76 -19.44
N ILE A 229 -1.38 -3.19 -18.50
CA ILE A 229 -1.66 -3.21 -17.07
C ILE A 229 -1.94 -1.79 -16.57
N VAL A 230 -1.11 -0.80 -16.93
CA VAL A 230 -1.29 0.60 -16.54
C VAL A 230 -2.62 1.15 -17.06
N TYR A 231 -2.95 0.91 -18.32
CA TYR A 231 -4.20 1.36 -18.91
C TYR A 231 -5.42 0.73 -18.23
N PHE A 232 -5.41 -0.59 -18.06
CA PHE A 232 -6.53 -1.33 -17.45
C PHE A 232 -6.72 -0.95 -15.98
N THR A 233 -5.63 -0.84 -15.21
CA THR A 233 -5.66 -0.40 -13.81
C THR A 233 -6.21 1.01 -13.69
N THR A 234 -5.75 1.94 -14.53
CA THR A 234 -6.23 3.32 -14.53
C THR A 234 -7.71 3.40 -14.86
N PHE A 235 -8.16 2.60 -15.84
CA PHE A 235 -9.56 2.53 -16.23
C PHE A 235 -10.46 2.06 -15.08
N VAL A 236 -10.09 0.98 -14.40
CA VAL A 236 -10.89 0.42 -13.29
C VAL A 236 -10.86 1.33 -12.06
N GLU A 237 -9.70 1.92 -11.71
CA GLU A 237 -9.56 2.81 -10.55
C GLU A 237 -10.31 4.14 -10.73
N GLN A 238 -10.52 4.59 -11.96
CA GLN A 238 -11.32 5.77 -12.24
C GLN A 238 -12.81 5.49 -12.41
N ALA A 239 -13.18 4.23 -12.65
CA ALA A 239 -14.56 3.83 -12.86
C ALA A 239 -15.41 4.06 -11.61
N GLN A 240 -16.58 4.68 -11.79
CA GLN A 240 -17.51 5.02 -10.73
C GLN A 240 -18.92 4.56 -11.07
N TYR A 241 -19.58 3.95 -10.10
CA TYR A 241 -21.00 3.67 -10.14
C TYR A 241 -21.76 4.86 -9.53
N LYS A 242 -22.60 5.52 -10.31
CA LYS A 242 -23.36 6.71 -9.90
C LYS A 242 -24.75 6.30 -9.42
N ILE A 243 -25.02 6.42 -8.11
CA ILE A 243 -26.35 6.17 -7.53
C ILE A 243 -27.14 7.46 -7.59
N PRO A 244 -28.31 7.51 -8.27
CA PRO A 244 -29.16 8.69 -8.26
C PRO A 244 -29.73 8.93 -6.84
N ILE A 245 -29.67 10.18 -6.38
CA ILE A 245 -30.21 10.63 -5.11
C ILE A 245 -31.15 11.80 -5.36
N GLN A 246 -32.26 11.83 -4.63
CA GLN A 246 -33.18 12.96 -4.62
C GLN A 246 -33.28 13.54 -3.20
N TYR A 247 -33.40 14.86 -3.12
CA TYR A 247 -33.59 15.59 -1.86
C TYR A 247 -35.06 15.96 -1.69
N THR A 248 -35.59 15.77 -0.48
CA THR A 248 -37.00 16.11 -0.13
C THR A 248 -37.23 17.63 -0.09
N LYS A 249 -36.20 18.40 0.29
CA LYS A 249 -36.26 19.87 0.29
C LYS A 249 -35.44 20.42 -0.87
N ILE A 250 -36.11 20.98 -1.86
CA ILE A 250 -35.49 21.68 -2.98
C ILE A 250 -35.29 23.13 -2.53
N ALA A 251 -34.04 23.56 -2.32
CA ALA A 251 -33.74 24.98 -2.22
C ALA A 251 -34.00 25.61 -3.61
N GLN A 252 -34.67 26.76 -3.66
CA GLN A 252 -34.95 27.46 -4.93
C GLN A 252 -33.66 27.64 -5.72
N GLY A 253 -33.61 27.00 -6.93
CA GLY A 253 -32.44 27.05 -7.83
C GLY A 253 -31.42 25.92 -7.74
N ALA A 254 -31.56 24.96 -6.82
CA ALA A 254 -30.68 23.78 -6.78
C ALA A 254 -31.25 22.64 -7.66
N PRO A 255 -30.40 21.88 -8.38
CA PRO A 255 -30.85 20.69 -9.11
C PRO A 255 -31.45 19.67 -8.14
N SER A 256 -32.68 19.26 -8.40
CA SER A 256 -33.43 18.30 -7.57
C SER A 256 -32.85 16.89 -7.57
N SER A 257 -31.96 16.58 -8.50
CA SER A 257 -31.30 15.29 -8.65
C SER A 257 -29.79 15.44 -8.52
N SER A 258 -29.21 14.67 -7.64
CA SER A 258 -27.77 14.53 -7.47
C SER A 258 -27.40 13.05 -7.57
N TYR A 259 -26.13 12.71 -7.56
CA TYR A 259 -25.70 11.32 -7.54
C TYR A 259 -24.61 11.09 -6.51
N LEU A 260 -24.65 9.91 -5.88
CA LEU A 260 -23.59 9.42 -4.99
C LEU A 260 -22.60 8.60 -5.83
N PRO A 261 -21.37 9.08 -6.08
CA PRO A 261 -20.38 8.33 -6.81
C PRO A 261 -19.73 7.29 -5.91
N LEU A 262 -19.81 6.01 -6.26
CA LEU A 262 -19.08 4.93 -5.63
C LEU A 262 -18.03 4.41 -6.60
N LYS A 263 -16.77 4.25 -6.15
CA LYS A 263 -15.73 3.61 -6.95
C LYS A 263 -16.10 2.15 -7.22
N VAL A 264 -15.76 1.61 -8.41
CA VAL A 264 -15.94 0.19 -8.73
C VAL A 264 -15.04 -0.68 -7.84
N ASN A 265 -13.83 -0.19 -7.53
CA ASN A 265 -12.97 -0.76 -6.49
C ASN A 265 -12.96 0.18 -5.27
N PRO A 266 -13.91 0.07 -4.31
CA PRO A 266 -13.95 0.96 -3.14
C PRO A 266 -12.77 0.71 -2.21
N ALA A 267 -12.28 -0.52 -2.16
CA ALA A 267 -11.17 -0.93 -1.30
C ALA A 267 -9.81 -0.37 -1.77
N GLY A 268 -9.69 0.02 -3.05
CA GLY A 268 -8.43 0.49 -3.62
C GLY A 268 -7.35 -0.58 -3.60
N VAL A 269 -6.10 -0.19 -3.32
CA VAL A 269 -4.94 -1.09 -3.25
C VAL A 269 -4.67 -1.65 -1.85
N ILE A 270 -5.36 -1.15 -0.83
CA ILE A 270 -5.11 -1.49 0.57
C ILE A 270 -5.21 -2.99 0.84
N PRO A 271 -6.18 -3.75 0.27
CA PRO A 271 -6.24 -5.20 0.44
C PRO A 271 -4.99 -5.94 -0.01
N VAL A 272 -4.34 -5.48 -1.08
CA VAL A 272 -3.10 -6.09 -1.59
C VAL A 272 -1.94 -5.82 -0.64
N ILE A 273 -1.85 -4.59 -0.11
CA ILE A 273 -0.85 -4.22 0.89
C ILE A 273 -1.06 -5.04 2.18
N PHE A 274 -2.32 -5.26 2.57
CA PHE A 274 -2.65 -6.08 3.74
C PHE A 274 -2.28 -7.55 3.53
N ALA A 275 -2.64 -8.13 2.40
CA ALA A 275 -2.29 -9.50 2.07
C ALA A 275 -0.77 -9.70 2.07
N SER A 276 -0.01 -8.79 1.46
CA SER A 276 1.46 -8.84 1.46
C SER A 276 2.07 -8.71 2.86
N SER A 277 1.53 -7.83 3.71
CA SER A 277 2.03 -7.63 5.07
C SER A 277 1.75 -8.84 5.97
N ILE A 278 0.57 -9.45 5.83
CA ILE A 278 0.19 -10.67 6.61
C ILE A 278 0.97 -11.90 6.14
N THR A 279 1.32 -12.00 4.86
CA THR A 279 2.16 -13.09 4.39
C THR A 279 3.64 -12.89 4.77
N ALA A 280 4.14 -11.66 4.73
CA ALA A 280 5.53 -11.35 5.02
C ALA A 280 5.91 -11.54 6.50
N ALA A 281 5.05 -11.17 7.45
CA ALA A 281 5.36 -11.23 8.87
C ALA A 281 5.57 -12.69 9.39
N PRO A 282 4.66 -13.66 9.16
CA PRO A 282 4.90 -15.05 9.53
C PRO A 282 6.02 -15.70 8.72
N ALA A 283 6.17 -15.35 7.42
CA ALA A 283 7.26 -15.88 6.61
C ALA A 283 8.62 -15.54 7.22
N ALA A 284 8.80 -14.30 7.71
CA ALA A 284 10.01 -13.90 8.43
C ALA A 284 10.23 -14.73 9.70
N ILE A 285 9.20 -14.97 10.49
CA ILE A 285 9.28 -15.79 11.71
C ILE A 285 9.69 -17.22 11.38
N PHE A 286 9.07 -17.84 10.39
CA PHE A 286 9.42 -19.21 9.99
C PHE A 286 10.82 -19.33 9.39
N GLN A 287 11.32 -18.29 8.72
CA GLN A 287 12.69 -18.25 8.26
C GLN A 287 13.68 -18.22 9.45
N VAL A 288 13.38 -17.44 10.50
CA VAL A 288 14.19 -17.43 11.73
C VAL A 288 14.21 -18.81 12.39
N ILE A 289 13.06 -19.44 12.54
CA ILE A 289 12.92 -20.79 13.11
C ILE A 289 13.75 -21.81 12.32
N SER A 290 13.68 -21.78 11.00
CA SER A 290 14.49 -22.63 10.12
C SER A 290 15.99 -22.31 10.23
N ALA A 291 16.36 -21.05 10.34
CA ALA A 291 17.73 -20.60 10.50
C ALA A 291 18.36 -21.05 11.84
N MET A 292 17.53 -21.20 12.88
CA MET A 292 17.93 -21.78 14.17
C MET A 292 18.10 -23.32 14.12
N GLY A 293 17.95 -23.93 12.94
CA GLY A 293 18.09 -25.37 12.76
C GLY A 293 16.82 -26.20 13.01
N TYR A 294 15.71 -25.56 13.34
CA TYR A 294 14.44 -26.26 13.59
C TYR A 294 13.68 -26.46 12.28
N ASN A 295 14.00 -27.56 11.57
CA ASN A 295 13.44 -27.92 10.26
C ASN A 295 12.31 -28.95 10.37
N ALA A 296 11.34 -28.76 11.25
CA ALA A 296 10.18 -29.62 11.35
C ALA A 296 9.34 -29.57 10.07
N GLY A 297 8.72 -30.68 9.69
CA GLY A 297 7.92 -30.77 8.45
C GLY A 297 6.82 -29.72 8.36
N TRP A 298 6.15 -29.39 9.47
CA TRP A 298 5.11 -28.38 9.51
C TRP A 298 5.64 -26.94 9.22
N VAL A 299 6.91 -26.64 9.63
CA VAL A 299 7.56 -25.34 9.34
C VAL A 299 7.78 -25.18 7.84
N ARG A 300 8.26 -26.23 7.15
CA ARG A 300 8.43 -26.23 5.69
C ARG A 300 7.09 -26.06 4.97
N THR A 301 6.06 -26.76 5.43
CA THR A 301 4.71 -26.65 4.85
C THR A 301 4.16 -25.22 5.05
N ALA A 302 4.31 -24.64 6.23
CA ALA A 302 3.89 -23.27 6.50
C ALA A 302 4.67 -22.24 5.66
N GLN A 303 5.98 -22.42 5.49
CA GLN A 303 6.78 -21.59 4.59
C GLN A 303 6.31 -21.69 3.13
N ALA A 304 6.03 -22.91 2.65
CA ALA A 304 5.55 -23.13 1.29
C ALA A 304 4.17 -22.49 1.07
N MET A 305 3.29 -22.47 2.08
CA MET A 305 1.97 -21.82 2.00
C MET A 305 2.04 -20.30 1.98
N LEU A 306 3.13 -19.71 2.48
CA LEU A 306 3.31 -18.25 2.51
C LEU A 306 4.22 -17.75 1.39
N ALA A 307 4.94 -18.65 0.71
CA ALA A 307 5.88 -18.29 -0.33
C ALA A 307 5.17 -18.09 -1.67
N THR A 308 5.34 -16.92 -2.28
CA THR A 308 4.73 -16.57 -3.59
C THR A 308 5.36 -17.29 -4.80
N ASN A 309 6.38 -18.12 -4.57
CA ASN A 309 7.01 -18.96 -5.59
C ASN A 309 6.43 -20.40 -5.63
N THR A 310 5.43 -20.71 -4.81
CA THR A 310 4.73 -21.98 -4.79
C THR A 310 3.28 -21.80 -5.23
N PRO A 311 2.68 -22.79 -5.96
CA PRO A 311 1.27 -22.70 -6.35
C PRO A 311 0.32 -22.55 -5.15
N THR A 312 0.64 -23.21 -4.03
CA THR A 312 -0.11 -23.12 -2.77
C THR A 312 -0.03 -21.72 -2.15
N GLY A 313 1.15 -21.11 -2.18
CA GLY A 313 1.35 -19.75 -1.69
C GLY A 313 0.65 -18.71 -2.55
N VAL A 314 0.69 -18.85 -3.88
CA VAL A 314 -0.06 -17.98 -4.80
C VAL A 314 -1.56 -18.08 -4.55
N ALA A 315 -2.09 -19.30 -4.37
CA ALA A 315 -3.50 -19.52 -4.07
C ALA A 315 -3.89 -18.91 -2.71
N MET A 316 -3.06 -19.06 -1.67
CA MET A 316 -3.27 -18.44 -0.36
C MET A 316 -3.25 -16.92 -0.46
N TYR A 317 -2.30 -16.36 -1.20
CA TYR A 317 -2.19 -14.92 -1.42
C TYR A 317 -3.42 -14.36 -2.14
N ALA A 318 -3.90 -15.07 -3.18
CA ALA A 318 -5.14 -14.72 -3.87
C ALA A 318 -6.36 -14.73 -2.93
N LEU A 319 -6.47 -15.76 -2.10
CA LEU A 319 -7.55 -15.90 -1.12
C LEU A 319 -7.52 -14.73 -0.12
N LEU A 320 -6.34 -14.37 0.39
CA LEU A 320 -6.18 -13.22 1.28
C LEU A 320 -6.59 -11.91 0.60
N ILE A 321 -6.20 -11.68 -0.66
CA ILE A 321 -6.63 -10.49 -1.40
C ILE A 321 -8.16 -10.43 -1.50
N ILE A 322 -8.82 -11.54 -1.85
CA ILE A 322 -10.28 -11.60 -1.92
C ILE A 322 -10.89 -11.27 -0.56
N LEU A 323 -10.45 -11.95 0.49
CA LEU A 323 -10.95 -11.77 1.85
C LEU A 323 -10.80 -10.32 2.31
N PHE A 324 -9.60 -9.73 2.14
CA PHE A 324 -9.35 -8.34 2.54
C PHE A 324 -10.08 -7.34 1.65
N THR A 325 -10.35 -7.63 0.39
CA THR A 325 -11.14 -6.75 -0.47
C THR A 325 -12.58 -6.65 0.02
N PHE A 326 -13.21 -7.78 0.35
CA PHE A 326 -14.54 -7.77 0.96
C PHE A 326 -14.51 -7.05 2.30
N PHE A 327 -13.59 -7.43 3.18
CA PHE A 327 -13.44 -6.83 4.49
C PHE A 327 -13.30 -5.30 4.42
N TYR A 328 -12.32 -4.81 3.65
CA TYR A 328 -12.00 -3.40 3.58
C TYR A 328 -13.09 -2.57 2.88
N THR A 329 -13.79 -3.14 1.92
CA THR A 329 -14.92 -2.47 1.27
C THR A 329 -16.00 -2.07 2.29
N PHE A 330 -16.34 -2.95 3.24
CA PHE A 330 -17.32 -2.66 4.29
C PHE A 330 -16.76 -1.76 5.40
N VAL A 331 -15.47 -1.80 5.66
CA VAL A 331 -14.80 -0.86 6.59
C VAL A 331 -14.79 0.54 6.01
N GLN A 332 -14.46 0.68 4.73
CA GLN A 332 -14.35 1.98 4.04
C GLN A 332 -15.71 2.65 3.85
N ILE A 333 -16.72 1.87 3.49
CA ILE A 333 -18.08 2.34 3.26
C ILE A 333 -19.02 1.54 4.14
N ASN A 334 -19.36 2.11 5.32
CA ASN A 334 -20.32 1.49 6.22
C ASN A 334 -21.74 1.75 5.71
N PRO A 335 -22.51 0.69 5.31
CA PRO A 335 -23.86 0.85 4.76
C PRO A 335 -24.83 1.52 5.72
N GLU A 336 -24.79 1.15 7.02
CA GLU A 336 -25.66 1.68 8.06
C GLU A 336 -25.44 3.19 8.24
N LYS A 337 -24.17 3.62 8.45
CA LYS A 337 -23.82 5.04 8.58
C LYS A 337 -24.17 5.85 7.33
N THR A 338 -23.99 5.25 6.15
CA THR A 338 -24.33 5.91 4.87
C THR A 338 -25.84 6.09 4.74
N ALA A 339 -26.63 5.08 5.09
CA ALA A 339 -28.10 5.16 5.07
C ALA A 339 -28.61 6.20 6.09
N GLU A 340 -28.03 6.22 7.29
CA GLU A 340 -28.36 7.19 8.34
C GLU A 340 -28.03 8.63 7.91
N ASN A 341 -26.86 8.85 7.29
CA ASN A 341 -26.43 10.17 6.80
C ASN A 341 -27.35 10.66 5.67
N LEU A 342 -27.74 9.80 4.73
CA LEU A 342 -28.70 10.13 3.70
C LEU A 342 -30.06 10.51 4.29
N GLN A 343 -30.56 9.75 5.27
CA GLN A 343 -31.81 10.03 5.96
C GLN A 343 -31.76 11.37 6.70
N LYS A 344 -30.67 11.64 7.46
CA LYS A 344 -30.48 12.91 8.18
C LYS A 344 -30.39 14.13 7.25
N SER A 345 -29.83 13.96 6.06
CA SER A 345 -29.76 15.02 5.03
C SER A 345 -31.06 15.18 4.21
N GLY A 346 -32.12 14.39 4.51
CA GLY A 346 -33.36 14.40 3.75
C GLY A 346 -33.21 13.89 2.30
N ALA A 347 -32.14 13.12 2.05
CA ALA A 347 -31.86 12.52 0.74
C ALA A 347 -32.35 11.06 0.74
N TYR A 348 -32.87 10.63 -0.41
CA TYR A 348 -33.31 9.25 -0.61
C TYR A 348 -32.94 8.73 -2.01
N ILE A 349 -32.83 7.41 -2.12
CA ILE A 349 -32.60 6.73 -3.40
C ILE A 349 -33.98 6.43 -4.01
N PRO A 350 -34.27 6.85 -5.26
CA PRO A 350 -35.54 6.56 -5.90
C PRO A 350 -35.84 5.06 -5.93
N GLY A 351 -37.05 4.69 -5.50
CA GLY A 351 -37.48 3.29 -5.44
C GLY A 351 -37.00 2.49 -4.21
N VAL A 352 -36.24 3.10 -3.29
CA VAL A 352 -35.75 2.46 -2.09
C VAL A 352 -36.28 3.16 -0.84
N ARG A 353 -36.81 2.42 0.14
CA ARG A 353 -37.29 3.00 1.40
C ARG A 353 -36.13 3.58 2.20
N PRO A 354 -36.22 4.82 2.72
CA PRO A 354 -35.20 5.40 3.61
C PRO A 354 -35.00 4.55 4.86
N GLY A 355 -33.76 4.60 5.41
CA GLY A 355 -33.37 3.81 6.57
C GLY A 355 -32.92 2.39 6.21
N LYS A 356 -33.48 1.36 6.81
CA LYS A 356 -33.08 -0.06 6.61
C LYS A 356 -33.11 -0.52 5.16
N GLY A 357 -34.08 -0.08 4.37
CA GLY A 357 -34.12 -0.40 2.92
C GLY A 357 -32.92 0.15 2.14
N THR A 358 -32.49 1.36 2.48
CA THR A 358 -31.26 1.96 1.90
C THR A 358 -30.00 1.22 2.34
N GLU A 359 -29.92 0.81 3.59
CA GLU A 359 -28.82 -0.01 4.14
C GLU A 359 -28.71 -1.36 3.40
N GLU A 360 -29.82 -2.08 3.23
CA GLU A 360 -29.84 -3.34 2.50
C GLU A 360 -29.46 -3.18 1.01
N PHE A 361 -29.93 -2.12 0.39
CA PHE A 361 -29.56 -1.78 -0.99
C PHE A 361 -28.06 -1.53 -1.11
N MET A 362 -27.51 -0.69 -0.21
CA MET A 362 -26.07 -0.39 -0.16
C MET A 362 -25.24 -1.63 0.12
N SER A 363 -25.64 -2.47 1.04
CA SER A 363 -24.95 -3.72 1.37
C SER A 363 -24.92 -4.70 0.21
N ARG A 364 -26.00 -4.83 -0.55
CA ARG A 364 -26.05 -5.65 -1.79
C ARG A 364 -25.17 -5.09 -2.87
N LEU A 365 -25.17 -3.77 -3.06
CA LEU A 365 -24.34 -3.09 -4.06
C LEU A 365 -22.86 -3.23 -3.72
N LEU A 366 -22.47 -2.97 -2.47
CA LEU A 366 -21.08 -3.09 -2.02
C LEU A 366 -20.54 -4.52 -2.15
N ARG A 367 -21.35 -5.55 -1.88
CA ARG A 367 -20.97 -6.95 -2.15
C ARG A 367 -20.66 -7.19 -3.62
N ARG A 368 -21.48 -6.68 -4.54
CA ARG A 368 -21.23 -6.79 -5.98
C ARG A 368 -19.95 -6.04 -6.41
N LEU A 369 -19.76 -4.82 -5.90
CA LEU A 369 -18.55 -4.05 -6.18
C LEU A 369 -17.30 -4.72 -5.60
N ALA A 370 -17.38 -5.25 -4.37
CA ALA A 370 -16.29 -6.00 -3.76
C ALA A 370 -15.93 -7.27 -4.55
N SER A 371 -16.93 -7.99 -5.10
CA SER A 371 -16.67 -9.15 -5.97
C SER A 371 -15.91 -8.76 -7.23
N VAL A 372 -16.33 -7.70 -7.92
CA VAL A 372 -15.64 -7.19 -9.11
C VAL A 372 -14.24 -6.69 -8.76
N GLY A 373 -14.12 -5.91 -7.67
CA GLY A 373 -12.84 -5.39 -7.17
C GLY A 373 -11.87 -6.50 -6.77
N SER A 374 -12.34 -7.58 -6.12
CA SER A 374 -11.48 -8.70 -5.70
C SER A 374 -10.94 -9.50 -6.89
N VAL A 375 -11.77 -9.75 -7.90
CA VAL A 375 -11.33 -10.40 -9.15
C VAL A 375 -10.29 -9.52 -9.86
N PHE A 376 -10.55 -8.24 -9.98
CA PHE A 376 -9.64 -7.27 -10.58
C PHE A 376 -8.28 -7.24 -9.87
N LEU A 377 -8.26 -7.09 -8.53
CA LEU A 377 -7.04 -7.06 -7.73
C LEU A 377 -6.27 -8.39 -7.81
N GLY A 378 -6.98 -9.51 -7.71
CA GLY A 378 -6.40 -10.83 -7.84
C GLY A 378 -5.74 -11.02 -9.22
N PHE A 379 -6.44 -10.63 -10.29
CA PHE A 379 -5.93 -10.74 -11.65
C PHE A 379 -4.64 -9.93 -11.86
N ILE A 380 -4.63 -8.65 -11.49
CA ILE A 380 -3.45 -7.78 -11.64
C ILE A 380 -2.27 -8.24 -10.80
N THR A 381 -2.54 -8.81 -9.62
CA THR A 381 -1.49 -9.26 -8.70
C THR A 381 -0.90 -10.61 -9.11
N ILE A 382 -1.73 -11.52 -9.60
CA ILE A 382 -1.33 -12.90 -9.90
C ILE A 382 -0.69 -13.01 -11.29
N ILE A 383 -1.16 -12.26 -12.29
CA ILE A 383 -0.62 -12.35 -13.66
C ILE A 383 0.91 -12.16 -13.72
N PRO A 384 1.51 -11.14 -13.09
CA PRO A 384 2.96 -10.99 -13.14
C PRO A 384 3.71 -12.14 -12.46
N ILE A 385 3.14 -12.74 -11.41
CA ILE A 385 3.72 -13.90 -10.71
C ILE A 385 3.71 -15.12 -11.64
N LEU A 386 2.58 -15.39 -12.31
CA LEU A 386 2.47 -16.46 -13.28
C LEU A 386 3.37 -16.23 -14.51
N ALA A 387 3.45 -14.97 -14.98
CA ALA A 387 4.31 -14.62 -16.09
C ALA A 387 5.80 -14.85 -15.76
N ARG A 388 6.24 -14.56 -14.53
CA ARG A 388 7.58 -14.91 -14.07
C ARG A 388 7.85 -16.39 -14.17
N ASP A 389 6.94 -17.23 -13.65
CA ASP A 389 7.11 -18.68 -13.59
C ASP A 389 7.06 -19.33 -14.98
N LEU A 390 6.22 -18.81 -15.89
CA LEU A 390 6.07 -19.32 -17.25
C LEU A 390 7.20 -18.89 -18.18
N PHE A 391 7.69 -17.65 -18.04
CA PHE A 391 8.69 -17.07 -18.95
C PHE A 391 10.08 -16.98 -18.33
N GLY A 392 10.29 -17.50 -17.10
CA GLY A 392 11.58 -17.47 -16.42
C GLY A 392 12.09 -16.03 -16.15
N LEU A 393 11.16 -15.11 -15.86
CA LEU A 393 11.48 -13.70 -15.61
C LEU A 393 12.09 -13.51 -14.22
N THR A 394 12.86 -12.43 -14.06
CA THR A 394 13.40 -12.06 -12.76
C THR A 394 12.28 -11.68 -11.79
N ASP A 395 12.51 -11.88 -10.50
CA ASP A 395 11.57 -11.50 -9.43
C ASP A 395 11.16 -10.02 -9.50
N ALA A 396 12.01 -9.16 -10.05
CA ALA A 396 11.72 -7.75 -10.27
C ALA A 396 10.46 -7.53 -11.14
N VAL A 397 10.26 -8.35 -12.16
CA VAL A 397 9.08 -8.26 -13.05
C VAL A 397 7.81 -8.77 -12.37
N ALA A 398 7.92 -9.85 -11.59
CA ALA A 398 6.78 -10.41 -10.86
C ALA A 398 6.22 -9.42 -9.81
N LEU A 399 7.12 -8.72 -9.14
CA LEU A 399 6.77 -7.70 -8.15
C LEU A 399 6.25 -6.40 -8.79
N GLY A 400 6.54 -6.18 -10.09
CA GLY A 400 6.09 -5.00 -10.84
C GLY A 400 4.57 -4.81 -10.86
N GLY A 401 3.77 -5.89 -10.83
CA GLY A 401 2.30 -5.80 -10.87
C GLY A 401 1.71 -5.08 -9.66
N THR A 402 2.08 -5.49 -8.45
CA THR A 402 1.62 -4.85 -7.21
C THR A 402 2.16 -3.43 -7.06
N SER A 403 3.41 -3.22 -7.42
CA SER A 403 4.06 -1.91 -7.37
C SER A 403 3.42 -0.93 -8.34
N LEU A 404 3.13 -1.35 -9.58
CA LEU A 404 2.42 -0.54 -10.57
C LEU A 404 1.02 -0.16 -10.10
N LEU A 405 0.30 -1.11 -9.50
CA LEU A 405 -1.03 -0.86 -8.94
C LEU A 405 -0.98 0.20 -7.83
N ILE A 406 0.00 0.12 -6.91
CA ILE A 406 0.20 1.10 -5.83
C ILE A 406 0.56 2.48 -6.42
N ILE A 407 1.47 2.54 -7.40
CA ILE A 407 1.87 3.80 -8.06
C ILE A 407 0.66 4.47 -8.70
N ILE A 408 -0.11 3.72 -9.49
CA ILE A 408 -1.26 4.26 -10.23
C ILE A 408 -2.34 4.73 -9.27
N SER A 409 -2.71 3.91 -8.30
CA SER A 409 -3.79 4.24 -7.36
C SER A 409 -3.42 5.44 -6.47
N THR A 410 -2.19 5.47 -5.93
CA THR A 410 -1.71 6.62 -5.15
C THR A 410 -1.65 7.89 -6.00
N GLY A 411 -1.22 7.77 -7.26
CA GLY A 411 -1.20 8.89 -8.21
C GLY A 411 -2.60 9.43 -8.50
N ILE A 412 -3.58 8.55 -8.78
CA ILE A 412 -4.98 8.93 -9.04
C ILE A 412 -5.60 9.57 -7.79
N GLU A 413 -5.40 8.98 -6.62
CA GLU A 413 -5.92 9.51 -5.36
C GLU A 413 -5.35 10.90 -5.07
N GLY A 414 -4.06 11.06 -5.28
CA GLY A 414 -3.39 12.32 -5.18
C GLY A 414 -3.97 13.36 -6.15
N MET A 415 -4.16 13.03 -7.41
CA MET A 415 -4.77 13.95 -8.39
C MET A 415 -6.16 14.39 -7.97
N LYS A 416 -7.02 13.47 -7.52
CA LYS A 416 -8.38 13.78 -7.05
C LYS A 416 -8.36 14.73 -5.84
N GLN A 417 -7.40 14.58 -4.93
CA GLN A 417 -7.24 15.51 -3.81
C GLN A 417 -6.81 16.91 -4.27
N LEU A 418 -5.89 17.00 -5.24
CA LEU A 418 -5.48 18.30 -5.82
C LEU A 418 -6.65 18.99 -6.50
N GLU A 419 -7.44 18.26 -7.29
CA GLU A 419 -8.67 18.79 -7.91
C GLU A 419 -9.63 19.31 -6.85
N GLY A 420 -9.84 18.57 -5.76
CA GLY A 420 -10.68 19.00 -4.63
C GLY A 420 -10.21 20.30 -3.98
N TYR A 421 -8.91 20.47 -3.76
CA TYR A 421 -8.35 21.72 -3.23
C TYR A 421 -8.53 22.92 -4.18
N LEU A 422 -8.36 22.69 -5.49
CA LEU A 422 -8.54 23.76 -6.49
C LEU A 422 -10.02 24.15 -6.66
N LEU A 423 -10.94 23.20 -6.62
CA LEU A 423 -12.37 23.43 -6.70
C LEU A 423 -12.87 24.22 -5.47
N LYS A 424 -12.48 23.81 -4.28
CA LYS A 424 -12.87 24.50 -3.03
C LYS A 424 -12.54 25.99 -3.06
N ARG A 425 -11.41 26.38 -3.65
CA ARG A 425 -10.99 27.78 -3.75
C ARG A 425 -11.77 28.56 -4.82
N LYS A 426 -12.16 27.94 -5.93
CA LYS A 426 -13.03 28.60 -6.92
C LYS A 426 -14.33 29.06 -6.27
N TYR A 427 -14.92 28.24 -5.40
CA TYR A 427 -16.14 28.59 -4.68
C TYR A 427 -15.94 29.72 -3.65
N VAL A 428 -14.82 29.73 -2.91
CA VAL A 428 -14.53 30.80 -1.95
C VAL A 428 -14.26 32.13 -2.65
N GLY A 429 -13.56 32.13 -3.80
CA GLY A 429 -13.33 33.34 -4.58
C GLY A 429 -14.59 33.98 -5.19
N PHE A 430 -15.68 33.23 -5.35
CA PHE A 430 -16.98 33.78 -5.77
C PHE A 430 -17.74 34.45 -4.62
N MET A 431 -17.48 34.07 -3.35
CA MET A 431 -18.10 34.70 -2.18
C MET A 431 -17.40 36.00 -1.76
N ASP A 432 -16.08 36.12 -1.98
CA ASP A 432 -15.31 37.33 -1.66
C ASP A 432 -15.53 38.48 -2.65
N THR A 433 -16.08 38.23 -3.85
CA THR A 433 -16.39 39.26 -4.84
C THR A 433 -17.79 39.88 -4.68
N THR A 434 -18.57 39.46 -3.68
CA THR A 434 -19.91 40.01 -3.38
C THR A 434 -19.94 40.99 -2.20
N THR A 435 -18.76 41.38 -1.66
CA THR A 435 -18.62 42.33 -0.53
C THR A 435 -17.74 43.55 -0.84
N GLU A 436 -17.69 43.99 -2.14
CA GLU A 436 -17.23 45.33 -2.52
C GLU A 436 -18.35 46.08 -3.23
#